data_a7d125a5d965ffc2f4a73b7cb1dc0976
#
_entry.id   a7d125a5d965ffc2f4a73b7cb1dc0976
#
_cell.length_a   1.000
_cell.length_b   1.000
_cell.length_c   1.000
_cell.angle_alpha   90.00
_cell.angle_beta   90.00
_cell.angle_gamma   90.00
#
_symmetry.space_group_name_H-M   'P 1'
#
loop_
_entity.id
_entity.type
_entity.pdbx_description
1 polymer ?
#
loop_
_entity_poly.entity_id
_entity_poly.type
_entity_poly.pdbx_seq_one_letter_code
_entity_poly.pdbx_strand_id
1 'polypeptide(L)'
;PMTQDYVAWESNDTFNPAATLHDGKIVVLYRAEDKSGVGIGHRTSRLGYATSSDGIHFKREKTPVFYPDNDTQKKLEWPGGCEDPRIAVTAEGLYVMTYTQWNRHIPRLAIATSRNLKDWTKHGPAFAKAYDGKFFNLGCKSGSILTEVVNGKQVIKKIDGKYFMYWGEEHVFAATSEDLVNWTPYVNTDGSLRKLFSPRDGHFDSQLTECGPPAIYTPKGIVLLYNGKNSASRGDKRYTANVYAAGQALFDANDPTRL
;
A
#
# COMPACT_ATOMS: atom_id res chain seq x y z
N PRO A 1 -15.72 17.74 7.70
CA PRO A 1 -16.98 18.32 7.28
C PRO A 1 -16.95 18.51 5.78
N MET A 2 -17.95 17.97 5.07
CA MET A 2 -18.10 18.16 3.64
C MET A 2 -18.47 19.62 3.40
N THR A 3 -17.63 20.34 2.67
CA THR A 3 -17.93 21.70 2.21
C THR A 3 -18.65 21.66 0.87
N GLN A 4 -19.31 22.74 0.47
CA GLN A 4 -20.07 22.84 -0.80
C GLN A 4 -19.25 22.62 -2.09
N ASP A 5 -17.92 22.52 -1.99
CA ASP A 5 -16.98 22.27 -3.10
C ASP A 5 -16.73 20.78 -3.37
N TYR A 6 -17.61 19.92 -2.91
CA TYR A 6 -17.48 18.46 -3.04
C TYR A 6 -17.72 18.03 -4.49
N VAL A 7 -16.66 17.59 -5.16
CA VAL A 7 -16.76 17.04 -6.51
C VAL A 7 -17.24 15.58 -6.48
N ALA A 8 -18.02 15.20 -7.48
CA ALA A 8 -18.74 13.92 -7.52
C ALA A 8 -17.87 12.68 -7.28
N TRP A 9 -16.57 12.70 -7.65
CA TRP A 9 -15.66 11.57 -7.52
C TRP A 9 -15.20 11.28 -6.07
N GLU A 10 -15.32 12.25 -5.15
CA GLU A 10 -14.99 12.09 -3.72
C GLU A 10 -16.21 12.34 -2.82
N SER A 11 -17.42 12.10 -3.36
CA SER A 11 -18.67 12.51 -2.72
C SER A 11 -19.16 11.59 -1.60
N ASN A 12 -18.47 10.47 -1.33
CA ASN A 12 -18.86 9.53 -0.31
C ASN A 12 -17.86 9.47 0.85
N ASP A 13 -16.73 8.81 0.68
CA ASP A 13 -15.74 8.61 1.74
C ASP A 13 -14.33 9.02 1.28
N THR A 14 -13.50 9.45 2.24
CA THR A 14 -12.06 9.68 2.06
C THR A 14 -11.29 8.98 3.18
N PHE A 15 -10.31 8.16 2.84
CA PHE A 15 -9.57 7.32 3.81
C PHE A 15 -8.26 6.77 3.20
N ASN A 16 -7.53 5.95 3.96
CA ASN A 16 -6.31 5.25 3.57
C ASN A 16 -5.30 6.10 2.79
N PRO A 17 -4.78 7.19 3.38
CA PRO A 17 -3.85 8.08 2.71
C PRO A 17 -2.42 7.53 2.71
N ALA A 18 -1.64 7.91 1.68
CA ALA A 18 -0.19 7.92 1.72
C ALA A 18 0.31 9.36 1.89
N ALA A 19 1.37 9.55 2.67
CA ALA A 19 2.01 10.85 2.85
C ALA A 19 3.50 10.78 2.51
N THR A 20 4.01 11.84 1.89
CA THR A 20 5.43 11.99 1.57
C THR A 20 5.82 13.46 1.51
N LEU A 21 7.12 13.74 1.36
CA LEU A 21 7.62 15.10 1.15
C LEU A 21 7.95 15.32 -0.33
N HIS A 22 7.55 16.47 -0.87
CA HIS A 22 7.89 16.93 -2.21
C HIS A 22 8.01 18.45 -2.21
N ASP A 23 9.16 18.97 -2.71
CA ASP A 23 9.44 20.41 -2.81
C ASP A 23 9.15 21.19 -1.52
N GLY A 24 9.62 20.63 -0.37
CA GLY A 24 9.48 21.25 0.94
C GLY A 24 8.06 21.24 1.52
N LYS A 25 7.11 20.55 0.87
CA LYS A 25 5.73 20.40 1.32
C LYS A 25 5.42 18.96 1.68
N ILE A 26 4.50 18.79 2.61
CA ILE A 26 3.84 17.52 2.85
C ILE A 26 2.82 17.31 1.73
N VAL A 27 2.92 16.19 1.04
CA VAL A 27 1.95 15.75 0.02
C VAL A 27 1.21 14.54 0.56
N VAL A 28 -0.11 14.54 0.42
CA VAL A 28 -0.99 13.43 0.77
C VAL A 28 -1.74 12.99 -0.47
N LEU A 29 -1.59 11.72 -0.84
CA LEU A 29 -2.49 11.04 -1.76
C LEU A 29 -3.50 10.25 -0.94
N TYR A 30 -4.78 10.56 -1.07
CA TYR A 30 -5.84 9.93 -0.30
C TYR A 30 -6.81 9.18 -1.20
N ARG A 31 -7.23 7.98 -0.77
CA ARG A 31 -8.32 7.27 -1.42
C ARG A 31 -9.62 8.05 -1.20
N ALA A 32 -10.37 8.23 -2.26
CA ALA A 32 -11.70 8.80 -2.22
C ALA A 32 -12.67 7.96 -3.05
N GLU A 33 -13.90 7.86 -2.59
CA GLU A 33 -14.96 7.08 -3.21
C GLU A 33 -16.14 7.96 -3.62
N ASP A 34 -16.70 7.65 -4.78
CA ASP A 34 -17.95 8.23 -5.26
C ASP A 34 -19.18 7.44 -4.76
N LYS A 35 -20.37 7.82 -5.23
CA LYS A 35 -21.65 7.17 -4.90
C LYS A 35 -22.09 6.12 -5.93
N SER A 36 -21.18 5.55 -6.71
CA SER A 36 -21.50 4.58 -7.77
C SER A 36 -21.97 3.20 -7.27
N GLY A 37 -21.91 2.97 -5.95
CA GLY A 37 -22.32 1.72 -5.32
C GLY A 37 -22.62 1.87 -3.83
N VAL A 38 -23.06 0.78 -3.21
CA VAL A 38 -23.35 0.71 -1.78
C VAL A 38 -22.30 -0.13 -1.06
N GLY A 39 -21.63 0.46 -0.07
CA GLY A 39 -20.58 -0.21 0.73
C GLY A 39 -19.20 -0.18 0.10
N ILE A 40 -18.19 -0.42 0.93
CA ILE A 40 -16.77 -0.50 0.55
C ILE A 40 -16.58 -1.65 -0.45
N GLY A 41 -15.77 -1.40 -1.49
CA GLY A 41 -15.50 -2.36 -2.56
C GLY A 41 -16.54 -2.38 -3.69
N HIS A 42 -17.69 -1.71 -3.52
CA HIS A 42 -18.73 -1.57 -4.55
C HIS A 42 -18.81 -0.17 -5.17
N ARG A 43 -17.98 0.75 -4.69
CA ARG A 43 -17.84 2.12 -5.22
C ARG A 43 -16.60 2.22 -6.09
N THR A 44 -16.46 3.31 -6.84
CA THR A 44 -15.25 3.55 -7.63
C THR A 44 -14.28 4.42 -6.82
N SER A 45 -13.11 3.87 -6.54
CA SER A 45 -12.03 4.54 -5.81
C SER A 45 -11.09 5.28 -6.75
N ARG A 46 -10.65 6.48 -6.34
CA ARG A 46 -9.65 7.31 -7.01
C ARG A 46 -8.73 7.94 -5.97
N LEU A 47 -7.57 8.41 -6.38
CA LEU A 47 -6.66 9.08 -5.47
C LEU A 47 -6.69 10.59 -5.69
N GLY A 48 -7.03 11.30 -4.61
CA GLY A 48 -6.94 12.75 -4.53
C GLY A 48 -5.54 13.18 -4.10
N TYR A 49 -5.23 14.46 -4.34
CA TYR A 49 -3.95 15.08 -4.01
C TYR A 49 -4.17 16.29 -3.09
N ALA A 50 -3.47 16.32 -1.98
CA ALA A 50 -3.49 17.47 -1.08
C ALA A 50 -2.06 17.83 -0.65
N THR A 51 -1.83 19.12 -0.43
CA THR A 51 -0.52 19.66 0.02
C THR A 51 -0.67 20.51 1.26
N SER A 52 0.35 20.48 2.12
CA SER A 52 0.46 21.32 3.30
C SER A 52 1.91 21.78 3.51
N SER A 53 2.10 22.98 4.06
CA SER A 53 3.39 23.46 4.53
C SER A 53 3.57 23.30 6.04
N ASP A 54 2.51 23.05 6.79
CA ASP A 54 2.51 23.00 8.25
C ASP A 54 1.98 21.66 8.83
N GLY A 55 1.47 20.76 7.96
CA GLY A 55 0.89 19.47 8.37
C GLY A 55 -0.52 19.56 8.96
N ILE A 56 -1.10 20.74 9.04
CA ILE A 56 -2.42 21.01 9.63
C ILE A 56 -3.40 21.51 8.58
N HIS A 57 -2.98 22.48 7.79
CA HIS A 57 -3.83 23.07 6.75
C HIS A 57 -3.49 22.50 5.39
N PHE A 58 -4.43 21.78 4.79
CA PHE A 58 -4.24 21.11 3.50
C PHE A 58 -5.05 21.80 2.38
N LYS A 59 -4.37 22.03 1.25
CA LYS A 59 -5.00 22.47 0.00
C LYS A 59 -5.17 21.25 -0.91
N ARG A 60 -6.42 20.93 -1.27
CA ARG A 60 -6.76 19.81 -2.18
C ARG A 60 -6.82 20.27 -3.63
N GLU A 61 -6.47 19.37 -4.55
CA GLU A 61 -6.79 19.51 -5.98
C GLU A 61 -8.27 19.15 -6.22
N LYS A 62 -8.87 19.78 -7.24
CA LYS A 62 -10.28 19.58 -7.58
C LYS A 62 -10.54 18.28 -8.34
N THR A 63 -9.52 17.72 -8.98
CA THR A 63 -9.59 16.49 -9.78
C THR A 63 -8.67 15.42 -9.18
N PRO A 64 -9.02 14.13 -9.33
CA PRO A 64 -8.13 13.07 -8.90
C PRO A 64 -6.86 13.08 -9.74
N VAL A 65 -5.72 12.72 -9.12
CA VAL A 65 -4.43 12.61 -9.82
C VAL A 65 -4.14 11.16 -10.25
N PHE A 66 -4.92 10.20 -9.76
CA PHE A 66 -4.75 8.79 -10.09
C PHE A 66 -6.10 8.06 -10.05
N TYR A 67 -6.48 7.44 -11.16
CA TYR A 67 -7.81 6.84 -11.34
C TYR A 67 -7.80 5.80 -12.47
N PRO A 68 -8.84 4.95 -12.61
CA PRO A 68 -9.01 4.08 -13.78
C PRO A 68 -9.16 4.91 -15.06
N ASP A 69 -8.06 5.15 -15.74
CA ASP A 69 -8.01 5.93 -16.96
C ASP A 69 -8.21 5.05 -18.20
N ASN A 70 -8.27 5.65 -19.38
CA ASN A 70 -8.36 4.93 -20.64
C ASN A 70 -6.97 4.44 -21.11
N ASP A 71 -6.33 3.64 -20.25
CA ASP A 71 -5.01 3.05 -20.42
C ASP A 71 -5.07 1.50 -20.43
N THR A 72 -3.91 0.85 -20.54
CA THR A 72 -3.81 -0.62 -20.56
C THR A 72 -4.24 -1.29 -19.27
N GLN A 73 -4.30 -0.55 -18.15
CA GLN A 73 -4.64 -1.05 -16.83
C GLN A 73 -6.14 -0.96 -16.50
N LYS A 74 -6.90 -0.22 -17.30
CA LYS A 74 -8.32 0.05 -17.06
C LYS A 74 -9.15 -1.19 -16.71
N LYS A 75 -8.97 -2.29 -17.43
CA LYS A 75 -9.72 -3.53 -17.19
C LYS A 75 -9.37 -4.24 -15.87
N LEU A 76 -8.22 -3.91 -15.27
CA LEU A 76 -7.81 -4.41 -13.96
C LEU A 76 -8.25 -3.49 -12.82
N GLU A 77 -8.65 -2.25 -13.13
CA GLU A 77 -9.05 -1.20 -12.19
C GLU A 77 -10.55 -0.91 -12.21
N TRP A 78 -11.21 -1.03 -13.37
CA TRP A 78 -12.62 -0.70 -13.53
C TRP A 78 -13.52 -1.91 -13.24
N PRO A 79 -14.67 -1.74 -12.54
CA PRO A 79 -15.22 -0.47 -12.03
C PRO A 79 -14.88 -0.15 -10.56
N GLY A 80 -14.06 -0.91 -9.89
CA GLY A 80 -13.73 -0.74 -8.47
C GLY A 80 -12.78 0.41 -8.19
N GLY A 81 -11.76 0.60 -9.01
CA GLY A 81 -10.88 1.75 -8.92
C GLY A 81 -9.44 1.46 -8.53
N CYS A 82 -8.76 2.53 -8.12
CA CYS A 82 -7.41 2.54 -7.60
C CYS A 82 -7.48 2.82 -6.10
N GLU A 83 -6.93 1.91 -5.27
CA GLU A 83 -7.14 1.93 -3.83
C GLU A 83 -5.82 1.94 -3.06
N ASP A 84 -5.88 2.44 -1.82
CA ASP A 84 -4.92 2.23 -0.74
C ASP A 84 -3.44 2.48 -1.13
N PRO A 85 -3.07 3.71 -1.54
CA PRO A 85 -1.72 4.04 -1.96
C PRO A 85 -0.73 3.94 -0.81
N ARG A 86 0.50 3.50 -1.12
CA ARG A 86 1.67 3.61 -0.23
C ARG A 86 2.84 4.10 -1.07
N ILE A 87 3.53 5.13 -0.62
CA ILE A 87 4.54 5.83 -1.42
C ILE A 87 5.89 5.75 -0.73
N ALA A 88 6.89 5.33 -1.49
CA ALA A 88 8.30 5.44 -1.15
C ALA A 88 9.04 6.21 -2.24
N VAL A 89 10.21 6.77 -1.96
CA VAL A 89 10.98 7.57 -2.91
C VAL A 89 12.42 7.08 -2.97
N THR A 90 13.02 7.04 -4.16
CA THR A 90 14.45 6.75 -4.33
C THR A 90 15.30 7.97 -3.97
N ALA A 91 16.59 7.77 -3.76
CA ALA A 91 17.53 8.87 -3.52
C ALA A 91 17.54 9.90 -4.66
N GLU A 92 17.27 9.47 -5.90
CA GLU A 92 17.21 10.29 -7.12
C GLU A 92 15.84 10.96 -7.34
N GLY A 93 14.92 10.83 -6.38
CA GLY A 93 13.62 11.49 -6.42
C GLY A 93 12.57 10.83 -7.30
N LEU A 94 12.70 9.52 -7.61
CA LEU A 94 11.62 8.75 -8.22
C LEU A 94 10.68 8.24 -7.13
N TYR A 95 9.43 8.68 -7.15
CA TYR A 95 8.37 8.13 -6.30
C TYR A 95 7.86 6.82 -6.86
N VAL A 96 7.76 5.83 -5.99
CA VAL A 96 7.21 4.51 -6.28
C VAL A 96 5.99 4.33 -5.40
N MET A 97 4.85 4.13 -6.02
CA MET A 97 3.59 3.88 -5.33
C MET A 97 3.20 2.41 -5.51
N THR A 98 2.97 1.74 -4.39
CA THR A 98 2.19 0.51 -4.38
C THR A 98 0.73 0.88 -4.16
N TYR A 99 -0.18 0.26 -4.91
CA TYR A 99 -1.61 0.49 -4.81
C TYR A 99 -2.39 -0.77 -5.15
N THR A 100 -3.68 -0.78 -4.89
CA THR A 100 -4.56 -1.89 -5.25
C THR A 100 -5.33 -1.55 -6.53
N GLN A 101 -5.16 -2.37 -7.57
CA GLN A 101 -6.06 -2.40 -8.72
C GLN A 101 -7.28 -3.23 -8.35
N TRP A 102 -8.48 -2.63 -8.36
CA TRP A 102 -9.71 -3.29 -8.01
C TRP A 102 -10.74 -3.26 -9.14
N ASN A 103 -11.02 -4.40 -9.73
CA ASN A 103 -12.03 -4.56 -10.78
C ASN A 103 -13.31 -5.22 -10.30
N ARG A 104 -13.56 -5.24 -8.98
CA ARG A 104 -14.65 -5.93 -8.29
C ARG A 104 -14.61 -7.45 -8.37
N HIS A 105 -13.49 -8.03 -8.84
CA HIS A 105 -13.29 -9.48 -8.91
C HIS A 105 -12.01 -9.90 -8.19
N ILE A 106 -10.88 -9.32 -8.55
CA ILE A 106 -9.57 -9.67 -7.98
C ILE A 106 -8.84 -8.37 -7.59
N PRO A 107 -8.55 -8.14 -6.30
CA PRO A 107 -7.63 -7.08 -5.88
C PRO A 107 -6.21 -7.47 -6.25
N ARG A 108 -5.48 -6.61 -6.95
CA ARG A 108 -4.09 -6.85 -7.34
C ARG A 108 -3.19 -5.76 -6.79
N LEU A 109 -2.14 -6.15 -6.08
CA LEU A 109 -1.06 -5.23 -5.73
C LEU A 109 -0.36 -4.79 -7.01
N ALA A 110 -0.34 -3.49 -7.27
CA ALA A 110 0.20 -2.90 -8.48
C ALA A 110 1.20 -1.80 -8.18
N ILE A 111 2.00 -1.44 -9.18
CA ILE A 111 3.06 -0.44 -9.09
C ILE A 111 2.77 0.72 -10.04
N ALA A 112 3.01 1.93 -9.55
CA ALA A 112 3.08 3.14 -10.36
C ALA A 112 4.28 3.99 -9.95
N THR A 113 4.82 4.77 -10.88
CA THR A 113 5.95 5.67 -10.65
C THR A 113 5.64 7.09 -11.08
N SER A 114 6.24 8.07 -10.38
CA SER A 114 6.09 9.50 -10.68
C SER A 114 7.35 10.27 -10.25
N ARG A 115 7.56 11.43 -10.85
CA ARG A 115 8.58 12.39 -10.38
C ARG A 115 7.99 13.63 -9.70
N ASN A 116 6.68 13.81 -9.79
CA ASN A 116 6.00 15.00 -9.26
C ASN A 116 4.72 14.68 -8.45
N LEU A 117 4.42 13.38 -8.23
CA LEU A 117 3.24 12.87 -7.49
C LEU A 117 1.89 13.22 -8.14
N LYS A 118 1.88 13.78 -9.34
CA LYS A 118 0.68 14.13 -10.11
C LYS A 118 0.58 13.34 -11.41
N ASP A 119 1.67 13.27 -12.15
CA ASP A 119 1.75 12.50 -13.40
C ASP A 119 2.35 11.13 -13.10
N TRP A 120 1.56 10.08 -13.29
CA TRP A 120 1.91 8.73 -12.92
C TRP A 120 2.00 7.81 -14.13
N THR A 121 3.05 7.00 -14.16
CA THR A 121 3.15 5.86 -15.07
C THR A 121 2.70 4.60 -14.34
N LYS A 122 1.62 3.96 -14.79
CA LYS A 122 1.12 2.69 -14.25
C LYS A 122 1.87 1.52 -14.90
N HIS A 123 2.38 0.61 -14.08
CA HIS A 123 3.14 -0.56 -14.53
C HIS A 123 2.34 -1.86 -14.45
N GLY A 124 1.17 -1.84 -13.79
CA GLY A 124 0.32 -3.00 -13.59
C GLY A 124 0.70 -3.84 -12.37
N PRO A 125 0.22 -5.11 -12.30
CA PRO A 125 0.39 -5.95 -11.12
C PRO A 125 1.86 -6.25 -10.83
N ALA A 126 2.27 -6.06 -9.56
CA ALA A 126 3.66 -6.20 -9.11
C ALA A 126 4.26 -7.57 -9.44
N PHE A 127 3.46 -8.63 -9.38
CA PHE A 127 3.90 -10.03 -9.55
C PHE A 127 3.58 -10.61 -10.93
N ALA A 128 3.23 -9.74 -11.91
CA ALA A 128 2.77 -10.17 -13.22
C ALA A 128 3.75 -11.07 -13.99
N LYS A 129 5.06 -10.85 -13.79
CA LYS A 129 6.12 -11.62 -14.49
C LYS A 129 6.75 -12.71 -13.63
N ALA A 130 6.46 -12.74 -12.34
CA ALA A 130 7.08 -13.68 -11.43
C ALA A 130 6.67 -15.12 -11.75
N TYR A 131 7.66 -16.02 -11.78
CA TYR A 131 7.44 -17.46 -12.04
C TYR A 131 6.59 -17.70 -13.28
N ASP A 132 6.98 -17.11 -14.41
CA ASP A 132 6.32 -17.22 -15.72
C ASP A 132 4.84 -16.79 -15.70
N GLY A 133 4.53 -15.78 -14.88
CA GLY A 133 3.18 -15.22 -14.78
C GLY A 133 2.24 -15.96 -13.84
N LYS A 134 2.74 -16.94 -13.07
CA LYS A 134 1.94 -17.71 -12.08
C LYS A 134 1.11 -16.82 -11.15
N PHE A 135 1.64 -15.66 -10.76
CA PHE A 135 1.03 -14.77 -9.78
C PHE A 135 0.33 -13.54 -10.38
N PHE A 136 0.09 -13.52 -11.71
CA PHE A 136 -0.61 -12.40 -12.34
C PHE A 136 -2.02 -12.15 -11.75
N ASN A 137 -2.76 -13.22 -11.46
CA ASN A 137 -4.11 -13.16 -10.88
C ASN A 137 -4.13 -13.44 -9.37
N LEU A 138 -3.01 -13.25 -8.69
CA LEU A 138 -2.97 -13.35 -7.23
C LEU A 138 -3.82 -12.24 -6.61
N GLY A 139 -4.85 -12.63 -5.83
CA GLY A 139 -5.59 -11.70 -4.99
C GLY A 139 -4.68 -11.22 -3.84
N CYS A 140 -4.23 -9.98 -3.91
CA CYS A 140 -3.32 -9.41 -2.91
C CYS A 140 -3.33 -7.88 -2.94
N LYS A 141 -2.89 -7.28 -1.84
CA LYS A 141 -2.71 -5.83 -1.72
C LYS A 141 -1.67 -5.48 -0.65
N SER A 142 -1.52 -4.19 -0.35
CA SER A 142 -0.77 -3.67 0.79
C SER A 142 0.73 -3.93 0.72
N GLY A 143 1.41 -3.26 -0.23
CA GLY A 143 2.87 -3.31 -0.39
C GLY A 143 3.58 -2.26 0.45
N SER A 144 4.52 -2.68 1.29
CA SER A 144 5.36 -1.85 2.18
C SER A 144 6.83 -1.96 1.75
N ILE A 145 7.26 -1.07 0.84
CA ILE A 145 8.64 -1.04 0.34
C ILE A 145 9.60 -0.68 1.48
N LEU A 146 10.75 -1.36 1.53
CA LEU A 146 11.79 -1.08 2.53
C LEU A 146 12.48 0.23 2.24
N THR A 147 12.61 1.05 3.29
CA THR A 147 13.25 2.36 3.28
C THR A 147 14.25 2.51 4.41
N GLU A 148 15.08 3.51 4.34
CA GLU A 148 15.93 3.97 5.43
C GLU A 148 15.90 5.51 5.53
N VAL A 149 16.29 6.05 6.67
CA VAL A 149 16.41 7.51 6.84
C VAL A 149 17.85 7.94 6.60
N VAL A 150 18.07 8.70 5.54
CA VAL A 150 19.39 9.28 5.17
C VAL A 150 19.26 10.80 5.18
N ASN A 151 20.05 11.48 6.01
CA ASN A 151 20.03 12.94 6.15
C ASN A 151 18.60 13.52 6.38
N GLY A 152 17.83 12.85 7.23
CA GLY A 152 16.45 13.25 7.54
C GLY A 152 15.40 12.96 6.46
N LYS A 153 15.78 12.31 5.37
CA LYS A 153 14.86 11.88 4.30
C LYS A 153 14.69 10.36 4.33
N GLN A 154 13.46 9.90 4.25
CA GLN A 154 13.15 8.48 4.11
C GLN A 154 13.24 8.11 2.63
N VAL A 155 14.21 7.26 2.30
CA VAL A 155 14.49 6.82 0.92
C VAL A 155 14.46 5.29 0.81
N ILE A 156 14.18 4.78 -0.38
CA ILE A 156 14.16 3.33 -0.65
C ILE A 156 15.55 2.74 -0.44
N LYS A 157 15.61 1.62 0.28
CA LYS A 157 16.84 0.88 0.60
C LYS A 157 16.89 -0.44 -0.15
N LYS A 158 18.10 -0.82 -0.58
CA LYS A 158 18.43 -2.18 -1.04
C LYS A 158 19.04 -3.01 0.09
N ILE A 159 18.74 -4.31 0.06
CA ILE A 159 19.46 -5.34 0.81
C ILE A 159 20.03 -6.33 -0.21
N ASP A 160 21.32 -6.66 -0.10
CA ASP A 160 22.03 -7.56 -1.02
C ASP A 160 21.82 -7.20 -2.51
N GLY A 161 21.85 -5.89 -2.80
CA GLY A 161 21.71 -5.36 -4.15
C GLY A 161 20.28 -5.32 -4.69
N LYS A 162 19.28 -5.85 -3.98
CA LYS A 162 17.88 -5.89 -4.42
C LYS A 162 17.00 -4.97 -3.55
N TYR A 163 15.97 -4.42 -4.16
CA TYR A 163 14.88 -3.79 -3.43
C TYR A 163 14.06 -4.86 -2.73
N PHE A 164 13.51 -4.51 -1.57
CA PHE A 164 12.75 -5.40 -0.72
C PHE A 164 11.39 -4.79 -0.36
N MET A 165 10.36 -5.62 -0.28
CA MET A 165 9.00 -5.21 0.07
C MET A 165 8.33 -6.29 0.94
N TYR A 166 7.73 -5.86 2.06
CA TYR A 166 6.70 -6.65 2.73
C TYR A 166 5.36 -6.38 2.06
N TRP A 167 4.48 -7.39 2.00
CA TRP A 167 3.17 -7.23 1.40
C TRP A 167 2.16 -8.21 1.97
N GLY A 168 0.87 -7.93 1.78
CA GLY A 168 -0.22 -8.81 2.16
C GLY A 168 -1.24 -8.18 3.09
N GLU A 169 -2.41 -8.79 3.17
CA GLU A 169 -3.56 -8.35 3.95
C GLU A 169 -3.95 -9.33 5.06
N GLU A 170 -3.99 -10.65 4.79
CA GLU A 170 -4.27 -11.65 5.83
C GLU A 170 -2.98 -12.15 6.50
N HIS A 171 -1.97 -12.36 5.69
CA HIS A 171 -0.65 -12.77 6.12
C HIS A 171 0.38 -11.81 5.57
N VAL A 172 1.49 -11.64 6.26
CA VAL A 172 2.62 -10.87 5.75
C VAL A 172 3.58 -11.78 5.02
N PHE A 173 3.92 -11.36 3.81
CA PHE A 173 4.85 -11.99 2.89
C PHE A 173 6.00 -11.04 2.55
N ALA A 174 7.00 -11.52 1.80
CA ALA A 174 8.07 -10.70 1.25
C ALA A 174 8.20 -10.87 -0.26
N ALA A 175 8.79 -9.87 -0.89
CA ALA A 175 9.18 -9.89 -2.30
C ALA A 175 10.44 -9.07 -2.52
N THR A 176 11.18 -9.39 -3.60
CA THR A 176 12.34 -8.61 -4.05
C THR A 176 12.15 -8.12 -5.48
N SER A 177 12.87 -7.04 -5.82
CA SER A 177 12.88 -6.47 -7.17
C SER A 177 14.27 -5.94 -7.51
N GLU A 178 14.60 -5.93 -8.79
CA GLU A 178 15.82 -5.28 -9.30
C GLU A 178 15.53 -3.88 -9.86
N ASP A 179 14.26 -3.60 -10.22
CA ASP A 179 13.85 -2.41 -10.97
C ASP A 179 12.70 -1.61 -10.32
N LEU A 180 12.21 -2.01 -9.14
CA LEU A 180 11.05 -1.42 -8.42
C LEU A 180 9.70 -1.61 -9.12
N VAL A 181 9.66 -2.21 -10.27
CA VAL A 181 8.45 -2.44 -11.08
C VAL A 181 8.04 -3.90 -11.06
N ASN A 182 8.98 -4.79 -11.35
CA ASN A 182 8.75 -6.23 -11.40
C ASN A 182 9.23 -6.86 -10.09
N TRP A 183 8.30 -7.43 -9.34
CA TRP A 183 8.58 -8.02 -8.04
C TRP A 183 8.45 -9.53 -8.07
N THR A 184 9.32 -10.22 -7.35
CA THR A 184 9.29 -11.67 -7.21
C THR A 184 9.01 -12.03 -5.76
N PRO A 185 7.83 -12.63 -5.45
CA PRO A 185 7.48 -13.03 -4.09
C PRO A 185 8.32 -14.23 -3.64
N TYR A 186 8.60 -14.32 -2.34
CA TYR A 186 9.23 -15.50 -1.76
C TYR A 186 8.26 -16.67 -1.73
N VAL A 187 8.73 -17.83 -2.15
CA VAL A 187 7.97 -19.09 -2.13
C VAL A 187 8.70 -20.16 -1.34
N ASN A 188 7.96 -21.12 -0.82
CA ASN A 188 8.47 -22.34 -0.24
C ASN A 188 8.93 -23.33 -1.34
N THR A 189 9.55 -24.43 -0.96
CA THR A 189 10.01 -25.46 -1.90
C THR A 189 8.89 -26.13 -2.69
N ASP A 190 7.66 -26.11 -2.18
CA ASP A 190 6.46 -26.58 -2.88
C ASP A 190 5.83 -25.53 -3.82
N GLY A 191 6.43 -24.35 -3.92
CA GLY A 191 5.95 -23.24 -4.73
C GLY A 191 4.76 -22.46 -4.14
N SER A 192 4.39 -22.69 -2.89
CA SER A 192 3.44 -21.88 -2.13
C SER A 192 4.10 -20.58 -1.64
N LEU A 193 3.32 -19.53 -1.41
CA LEU A 193 3.84 -18.28 -0.86
C LEU A 193 4.39 -18.46 0.57
N ARG A 194 5.61 -17.97 0.82
CA ARG A 194 6.25 -18.04 2.13
C ARG A 194 5.69 -16.96 3.05
N LYS A 195 4.90 -17.38 4.05
CA LYS A 195 4.40 -16.49 5.10
C LYS A 195 5.52 -16.12 6.08
N LEU A 196 5.64 -14.85 6.42
CA LEU A 196 6.56 -14.37 7.46
C LEU A 196 5.89 -14.35 8.82
N PHE A 197 4.68 -13.79 8.90
CA PHE A 197 3.81 -13.95 10.05
C PHE A 197 2.33 -13.89 9.65
N SER A 198 1.47 -14.23 10.60
CA SER A 198 0.03 -14.45 10.37
C SER A 198 -0.78 -13.92 11.54
N PRO A 199 -2.10 -13.82 11.43
CA PRO A 199 -2.99 -13.50 12.54
C PRO A 199 -2.74 -14.39 13.76
N ARG A 200 -2.90 -13.81 14.96
CA ARG A 200 -2.64 -14.48 16.24
C ARG A 200 -3.92 -14.56 17.07
N ASP A 201 -4.36 -15.77 17.38
CA ASP A 201 -5.53 -15.99 18.24
C ASP A 201 -5.33 -15.36 19.62
N GLY A 202 -6.38 -14.75 20.16
CA GLY A 202 -6.34 -14.04 21.44
C GLY A 202 -5.72 -12.64 21.40
N HIS A 203 -5.34 -12.15 20.22
CA HIS A 203 -4.71 -10.84 20.04
C HIS A 203 -5.54 -9.92 19.15
N PHE A 204 -5.21 -8.62 19.17
CA PHE A 204 -5.89 -7.59 18.38
C PHE A 204 -5.82 -7.81 16.85
N ASP A 205 -4.88 -8.62 16.39
CA ASP A 205 -4.62 -8.97 14.99
C ASP A 205 -5.07 -10.39 14.63
N SER A 206 -6.04 -10.94 15.35
CA SER A 206 -6.48 -12.33 15.22
C SER A 206 -7.26 -12.66 13.94
N GLN A 207 -7.69 -11.67 13.18
CA GLN A 207 -8.39 -11.86 11.91
C GLN A 207 -7.52 -11.53 10.70
N LEU A 208 -6.65 -10.51 10.82
CA LEU A 208 -5.93 -9.94 9.70
C LEU A 208 -4.64 -9.28 10.20
N THR A 209 -3.56 -9.43 9.41
CA THR A 209 -2.30 -8.68 9.51
C THR A 209 -2.01 -8.04 8.16
N GLU A 210 -2.27 -6.75 8.01
CA GLU A 210 -2.13 -6.03 6.75
C GLU A 210 -0.92 -5.10 6.79
N CYS A 211 0.00 -5.20 5.82
CA CYS A 211 1.14 -4.29 5.73
C CYS A 211 0.71 -2.84 5.65
N GLY A 212 1.37 -1.98 6.41
CA GLY A 212 1.10 -0.55 6.52
C GLY A 212 1.96 0.32 5.59
N PRO A 213 2.47 1.46 6.08
CA PRO A 213 3.34 2.35 5.31
C PRO A 213 4.69 1.68 4.99
N PRO A 214 5.56 2.30 4.17
CA PRO A 214 6.90 1.81 3.88
C PRO A 214 7.67 1.40 5.13
N ALA A 215 8.24 0.19 5.14
CA ALA A 215 9.02 -0.33 6.26
C ALA A 215 10.32 0.46 6.44
N ILE A 216 10.81 0.56 7.67
CA ILE A 216 11.98 1.39 8.00
C ILE A 216 13.11 0.51 8.50
N TYR A 217 14.22 0.51 7.76
CA TYR A 217 15.48 -0.09 8.20
C TYR A 217 16.13 0.77 9.28
N THR A 218 16.58 0.13 10.34
CA THR A 218 17.42 0.69 11.39
C THR A 218 18.57 -0.27 11.71
N PRO A 219 19.68 0.19 12.33
CA PRO A 219 20.74 -0.72 12.77
C PRO A 219 20.28 -1.79 13.78
N LYS A 220 19.12 -1.60 14.42
CA LYS A 220 18.53 -2.53 15.39
C LYS A 220 17.55 -3.51 14.78
N GLY A 221 17.21 -3.35 13.51
CA GLY A 221 16.23 -4.17 12.80
C GLY A 221 15.34 -3.36 11.86
N ILE A 222 14.49 -4.04 11.13
CA ILE A 222 13.53 -3.46 10.20
C ILE A 222 12.17 -3.37 10.89
N VAL A 223 11.67 -2.15 11.03
CA VAL A 223 10.35 -1.88 11.62
C VAL A 223 9.31 -1.91 10.51
N LEU A 224 8.38 -2.85 10.60
CA LEU A 224 7.16 -2.90 9.81
C LEU A 224 5.98 -2.47 10.69
N LEU A 225 5.32 -1.38 10.32
CA LEU A 225 4.02 -1.04 10.86
C LEU A 225 2.94 -1.77 10.06
N TYR A 226 1.94 -2.31 10.74
CA TYR A 226 0.86 -3.05 10.10
C TYR A 226 -0.49 -2.77 10.77
N ASN A 227 -1.57 -3.03 10.07
CA ASN A 227 -2.92 -3.02 10.62
C ASN A 227 -3.26 -4.44 11.10
N GLY A 228 -3.68 -4.57 12.34
CA GLY A 228 -4.32 -5.77 12.86
C GLY A 228 -5.82 -5.59 12.89
N LYS A 229 -6.60 -6.65 12.64
CA LYS A 229 -8.05 -6.66 12.82
C LYS A 229 -8.45 -7.70 13.84
N ASN A 230 -9.25 -7.26 14.83
CA ASN A 230 -9.68 -8.12 15.94
C ASN A 230 -10.84 -9.02 15.50
N SER A 231 -10.66 -10.34 15.57
CA SER A 231 -11.71 -11.31 15.25
C SER A 231 -12.85 -11.29 16.28
N ALA A 232 -14.09 -11.40 15.81
CA ALA A 232 -15.25 -11.52 16.69
C ALA A 232 -15.23 -12.81 17.54
N SER A 233 -14.68 -13.90 17.01
CA SER A 233 -14.70 -15.22 17.66
C SER A 233 -13.37 -15.60 18.33
N ARG A 234 -12.22 -15.14 17.79
CA ARG A 234 -10.88 -15.55 18.22
C ARG A 234 -10.02 -14.38 18.70
N GLY A 235 -10.61 -13.17 18.76
CA GLY A 235 -9.89 -11.95 19.08
C GLY A 235 -9.62 -11.73 20.57
N ASP A 236 -8.89 -10.66 20.84
CA ASP A 236 -8.69 -10.14 22.18
C ASP A 236 -10.01 -9.51 22.69
N LYS A 237 -10.53 -10.03 23.78
CA LYS A 237 -11.82 -9.60 24.36
C LYS A 237 -11.79 -8.17 24.92
N ARG A 238 -10.62 -7.57 25.07
CA ARG A 238 -10.47 -6.16 25.51
C ARG A 238 -10.81 -5.16 24.41
N TYR A 239 -10.84 -5.61 23.14
CA TYR A 239 -11.14 -4.79 21.97
C TYR A 239 -12.49 -5.18 21.35
N THR A 240 -13.15 -4.21 20.77
CA THR A 240 -14.38 -4.45 20.00
C THR A 240 -14.11 -5.39 18.82
N ALA A 241 -15.06 -6.26 18.52
CA ALA A 241 -14.99 -7.14 17.35
C ALA A 241 -14.89 -6.33 16.05
N ASN A 242 -14.07 -6.79 15.13
CA ASN A 242 -13.79 -6.18 13.83
C ASN A 242 -13.11 -4.80 13.88
N VAL A 243 -12.68 -4.31 15.04
CA VAL A 243 -11.90 -3.08 15.13
C VAL A 243 -10.50 -3.29 14.54
N TYR A 244 -10.01 -2.26 13.86
CA TYR A 244 -8.62 -2.18 13.41
C TYR A 244 -7.75 -1.49 14.47
N ALA A 245 -6.53 -1.97 14.64
CA ALA A 245 -5.53 -1.38 15.52
C ALA A 245 -4.15 -1.46 14.87
N ALA A 246 -3.30 -0.48 15.17
CA ALA A 246 -1.92 -0.47 14.69
C ALA A 246 -1.08 -1.50 15.43
N GLY A 247 -0.32 -2.26 14.68
CA GLY A 247 0.72 -3.18 15.15
C GLY A 247 2.10 -2.81 14.63
N GLN A 248 3.12 -3.34 15.26
CA GLN A 248 4.49 -3.24 14.77
C GLN A 248 5.19 -4.60 14.90
N ALA A 249 6.01 -4.89 13.89
CA ALA A 249 6.87 -6.06 13.84
C ALA A 249 8.31 -5.61 13.64
N LEU A 250 9.26 -6.28 14.29
CA LEU A 250 10.68 -6.00 14.17
C LEU A 250 11.37 -7.20 13.53
N PHE A 251 11.81 -7.04 12.29
CA PHE A 251 12.60 -8.05 11.59
C PHE A 251 14.09 -7.83 11.80
N ASP A 252 14.89 -8.88 11.64
CA ASP A 252 16.35 -8.82 11.73
C ASP A 252 16.91 -7.89 10.63
N ALA A 253 17.91 -7.09 10.98
CA ALA A 253 18.53 -6.14 10.05
C ALA A 253 19.31 -6.82 8.90
N ASN A 254 19.84 -8.04 9.14
CA ASN A 254 20.62 -8.81 8.18
C ASN A 254 19.80 -9.88 7.45
N ASP A 255 18.68 -10.29 8.04
CA ASP A 255 17.73 -11.21 7.40
C ASP A 255 16.31 -10.65 7.50
N PRO A 256 15.86 -9.90 6.47
CA PRO A 256 14.56 -9.23 6.49
C PRO A 256 13.36 -10.22 6.49
N THR A 257 13.62 -11.52 6.42
CA THR A 257 12.56 -12.55 6.51
C THR A 257 12.42 -13.14 7.90
N ARG A 258 13.32 -12.80 8.85
CA ARG A 258 13.32 -13.29 10.21
C ARG A 258 12.73 -12.25 11.17
N LEU A 259 11.58 -12.59 11.77
CA LEU A 259 10.88 -11.82 12.80
C LEU A 259 11.53 -12.04 14.18
#